data_c815067eeede26db6138b590da107c2a
#
_entry.id   c815067eeede26db6138b590da107c2a
#
_cell.length_a   1.000
_cell.length_b   1.000
_cell.length_c   1.000
_cell.angle_alpha   90.00
_cell.angle_beta   90.00
_cell.angle_gamma   90.00
#
_symmetry.space_group_name_H-M   'P 1'
#
loop_
_entity.id
_entity.type
_entity.pdbx_description
1 polymer ?
#
loop_
_entity_poly.entity_id
_entity_poly.type
_entity_poly.pdbx_seq_one_letter_code
_entity_poly.pdbx_strand_id
1 'polypeptide(L)'
;NIFRFTQAGSEVSALLGRMPSAVGYQPTLATEMGALQERITSTKKGSITSVQAVYVPADDLTDPAPATTFAHLDATTVLSRSISSQGIYPAVDPLESTSRILNPEILGEEHYAVVREVQRVLQRYNELMDIIAIMGMDELSDEDKLLVSRARKIQRFLSQPFHVSEKFTGFPGIYVPRSETIRGFKEILEGKHDDLPDAVEKAKRLS
;
A
#
# COMPACT_ATOMS: atom_id res chain seq x y z
N ASN A 1 -12.55 8.20 -10.37
CA ASN A 1 -11.27 8.92 -10.40
C ASN A 1 -11.46 10.33 -9.86
N ILE A 2 -11.12 10.55 -8.60
CA ILE A 2 -11.34 11.83 -7.89
C ILE A 2 -10.46 12.97 -8.42
N PHE A 3 -9.29 12.65 -9.00
CA PHE A 3 -8.41 13.65 -9.58
C PHE A 3 -9.08 14.45 -10.70
N ARG A 4 -10.00 13.87 -11.45
CA ARG A 4 -10.78 14.57 -12.49
C ARG A 4 -11.68 15.67 -11.92
N PHE A 5 -12.19 15.48 -10.71
CA PHE A 5 -12.93 16.52 -10.00
C PHE A 5 -12.03 17.74 -9.71
N THR A 6 -10.79 17.51 -9.25
CA THR A 6 -9.81 18.57 -9.04
C THR A 6 -9.47 19.31 -10.34
N GLN A 7 -9.25 18.58 -11.44
CA GLN A 7 -8.97 19.19 -12.74
C GLN A 7 -10.13 20.09 -13.23
N ALA A 8 -11.36 19.59 -13.14
CA ALA A 8 -12.53 20.38 -13.51
C ALA A 8 -12.64 21.66 -12.67
N GLY A 9 -12.37 21.58 -11.36
CA GLY A 9 -12.34 22.72 -10.47
C GLY A 9 -11.27 23.75 -10.86
N SER A 10 -10.08 23.31 -11.27
CA SER A 10 -9.01 24.22 -11.72
C SER A 10 -9.37 24.93 -13.04
N GLU A 11 -9.98 24.22 -13.98
CA GLU A 11 -10.46 24.80 -15.25
C GLU A 11 -11.52 25.85 -15.00
N VAL A 12 -12.52 25.58 -14.17
CA VAL A 12 -13.55 26.56 -13.81
C VAL A 12 -12.94 27.77 -13.09
N SER A 13 -12.00 27.55 -12.18
CA SER A 13 -11.31 28.62 -11.46
C SER A 13 -10.56 29.57 -12.43
N ALA A 14 -9.88 28.97 -13.42
CA ALA A 14 -9.18 29.74 -14.47
C ALA A 14 -10.15 30.54 -15.33
N LEU A 15 -11.27 29.96 -15.73
CA LEU A 15 -12.33 30.68 -16.50
C LEU A 15 -12.93 31.86 -15.71
N LEU A 16 -12.99 31.73 -14.37
CA LEU A 16 -13.46 32.81 -13.49
C LEU A 16 -12.37 33.85 -13.19
N GLY A 17 -11.18 33.73 -13.78
CA GLY A 17 -10.07 34.66 -13.60
C GLY A 17 -9.49 34.65 -12.18
N ARG A 18 -9.66 33.59 -11.41
CA ARG A 18 -9.11 33.47 -10.06
C ARG A 18 -7.60 33.22 -10.12
N MET A 19 -6.85 33.84 -9.21
CA MET A 19 -5.42 33.62 -9.11
C MET A 19 -5.16 32.17 -8.65
N PRO A 20 -4.32 31.40 -9.38
CA PRO A 20 -4.03 30.03 -9.01
C PRO A 20 -3.21 29.95 -7.71
N SER A 21 -3.41 28.86 -6.98
CA SER A 21 -2.58 28.50 -5.83
C SER A 21 -1.36 27.67 -6.26
N ALA A 22 -0.72 26.99 -5.30
CA ALA A 22 0.43 26.13 -5.56
C ALA A 22 0.17 25.12 -6.68
N VAL A 23 1.17 24.92 -7.56
CA VAL A 23 1.13 23.98 -8.69
C VAL A 23 0.01 24.27 -9.70
N GLY A 24 -0.57 25.47 -9.65
CA GLY A 24 -1.63 25.89 -10.58
C GLY A 24 -3.04 25.43 -10.22
N TYR A 25 -3.24 24.82 -9.06
CA TYR A 25 -4.57 24.43 -8.58
C TYR A 25 -5.40 25.64 -8.12
N GLN A 26 -6.72 25.44 -8.05
CA GLN A 26 -7.66 26.46 -7.56
C GLN A 26 -7.42 26.75 -6.06
N PRO A 27 -7.57 28.03 -5.62
CA PRO A 27 -7.42 28.40 -4.22
C PRO A 27 -8.48 27.75 -3.32
N THR A 28 -9.60 27.31 -3.90
CA THR A 28 -10.74 26.66 -3.22
C THR A 28 -10.65 25.14 -3.18
N LEU A 29 -9.53 24.54 -3.59
CA LEU A 29 -9.37 23.09 -3.72
C LEU A 29 -9.79 22.34 -2.44
N ALA A 30 -9.26 22.72 -1.29
CA ALA A 30 -9.56 22.06 -0.02
C ALA A 30 -11.05 22.15 0.35
N THR A 31 -11.67 23.29 0.15
CA THR A 31 -13.09 23.51 0.44
C THR A 31 -13.98 22.69 -0.48
N GLU A 32 -13.68 22.68 -1.79
CA GLU A 32 -14.44 21.92 -2.78
C GLU A 32 -14.32 20.41 -2.54
N MET A 33 -13.10 19.94 -2.26
CA MET A 33 -12.85 18.53 -1.94
C MET A 33 -13.56 18.14 -0.65
N GLY A 34 -13.47 18.94 0.40
CA GLY A 34 -14.15 18.71 1.67
C GLY A 34 -15.67 18.61 1.49
N ALA A 35 -16.28 19.54 0.75
CA ALA A 35 -17.71 19.54 0.48
C ALA A 35 -18.18 18.26 -0.26
N LEU A 36 -17.35 17.72 -1.16
CA LEU A 36 -17.64 16.47 -1.84
C LEU A 36 -17.48 15.27 -0.89
N GLN A 37 -16.36 15.18 -0.18
CA GLN A 37 -16.00 14.02 0.66
C GLN A 37 -16.90 13.89 1.90
N GLU A 38 -17.33 14.98 2.51
CA GLU A 38 -18.24 14.96 3.67
C GLU A 38 -19.62 14.38 3.37
N ARG A 39 -19.99 14.31 2.08
CA ARG A 39 -21.23 13.64 1.66
C ARG A 39 -21.13 12.11 1.71
N ILE A 40 -19.93 11.57 1.76
CA ILE A 40 -19.64 10.13 1.89
C ILE A 40 -19.62 9.83 3.38
N THR A 41 -20.76 9.43 3.92
CA THR A 41 -20.94 9.31 5.37
C THR A 41 -21.97 8.24 5.72
N SER A 42 -22.04 7.94 7.01
CA SER A 42 -23.07 7.10 7.61
C SER A 42 -24.14 7.95 8.26
N THR A 43 -25.39 7.58 8.04
CA THR A 43 -26.57 8.21 8.63
C THR A 43 -27.36 7.18 9.44
N LYS A 44 -28.42 7.62 10.12
CA LYS A 44 -29.35 6.69 10.82
C LYS A 44 -30.06 5.71 9.88
N LYS A 45 -30.14 6.00 8.57
CA LYS A 45 -30.87 5.21 7.59
C LYS A 45 -29.97 4.36 6.69
N GLY A 46 -28.65 4.59 6.69
CA GLY A 46 -27.72 3.87 5.83
C GLY A 46 -26.34 4.50 5.79
N SER A 47 -25.44 3.88 5.03
CA SER A 47 -24.05 4.34 4.86
C SER A 47 -23.64 4.29 3.41
N ILE A 48 -22.65 5.12 3.06
CA ILE A 48 -21.99 5.12 1.74
C ILE A 48 -20.57 4.63 1.94
N THR A 49 -20.23 3.52 1.28
CA THR A 49 -18.84 3.07 1.13
C THR A 49 -18.35 3.52 -0.24
N SER A 50 -17.21 4.20 -0.29
CA SER A 50 -16.62 4.66 -1.55
C SER A 50 -15.27 3.99 -1.80
N VAL A 51 -14.99 3.70 -3.08
CA VAL A 51 -13.66 3.32 -3.57
C VAL A 51 -13.27 4.36 -4.62
N GLN A 52 -12.20 5.08 -4.34
CA GLN A 52 -11.78 6.22 -5.14
C GLN A 52 -10.40 5.94 -5.77
N ALA A 53 -10.33 5.97 -7.10
CA ALA A 53 -9.03 6.00 -7.78
C ALA A 53 -8.46 7.42 -7.71
N VAL A 54 -7.27 7.57 -7.16
CA VAL A 54 -6.55 8.83 -7.04
C VAL A 54 -5.34 8.77 -7.97
N TYR A 55 -5.32 9.62 -8.99
CA TYR A 55 -4.13 9.80 -9.81
C TYR A 55 -3.12 10.68 -9.08
N VAL A 56 -1.88 10.23 -9.01
CA VAL A 56 -0.79 10.93 -8.34
C VAL A 56 0.18 11.44 -9.42
N PRO A 57 0.19 12.77 -9.70
CA PRO A 57 1.07 13.35 -10.71
C PRO A 57 2.55 13.08 -10.37
N ALA A 58 3.32 12.58 -11.34
CA ALA A 58 4.75 12.30 -11.20
C ALA A 58 5.13 11.39 -10.00
N ASP A 59 4.19 10.55 -9.53
CA ASP A 59 4.34 9.72 -8.32
C ASP A 59 4.61 10.54 -7.03
N ASP A 60 4.28 11.84 -7.04
CA ASP A 60 4.47 12.74 -5.90
C ASP A 60 3.22 12.78 -5.01
N LEU A 61 3.25 12.04 -3.90
CA LEU A 61 2.17 11.99 -2.92
C LEU A 61 1.98 13.33 -2.17
N THR A 62 2.94 14.25 -2.28
CA THR A 62 2.87 15.57 -1.66
C THR A 62 2.21 16.63 -2.54
N ASP A 63 1.92 16.30 -3.81
CA ASP A 63 1.13 17.16 -4.68
C ASP A 63 -0.19 17.55 -4.01
N PRO A 64 -0.61 18.84 -4.06
CA PRO A 64 -1.80 19.33 -3.37
C PRO A 64 -3.10 18.56 -3.66
N ALA A 65 -3.27 18.01 -4.85
CA ALA A 65 -4.48 17.27 -5.20
C ALA A 65 -4.60 15.92 -4.48
N PRO A 66 -3.64 14.98 -4.58
CA PRO A 66 -3.68 13.76 -3.79
C PRO A 66 -3.59 14.03 -2.29
N ALA A 67 -2.72 14.94 -1.83
CA ALA A 67 -2.56 15.24 -0.40
C ALA A 67 -3.87 15.71 0.25
N THR A 68 -4.61 16.63 -0.42
CA THR A 68 -5.92 17.08 0.06
C THR A 68 -6.94 15.96 0.06
N THR A 69 -6.91 15.08 -0.95
CA THR A 69 -7.82 13.92 -1.02
C THR A 69 -7.55 12.93 0.11
N PHE A 70 -6.29 12.58 0.36
CA PHE A 70 -5.90 11.61 1.37
C PHE A 70 -6.34 11.99 2.78
N ALA A 71 -6.40 13.28 3.09
CA ALA A 71 -6.88 13.77 4.39
C ALA A 71 -8.32 13.33 4.73
N HIS A 72 -9.14 13.02 3.71
CA HIS A 72 -10.53 12.61 3.87
C HIS A 72 -10.74 11.09 3.79
N LEU A 73 -9.71 10.30 3.51
CA LEU A 73 -9.83 8.85 3.32
C LEU A 73 -9.61 8.09 4.64
N ASP A 74 -10.39 7.04 4.85
CA ASP A 74 -10.23 6.15 6.00
C ASP A 74 -9.13 5.10 5.77
N ALA A 75 -8.88 4.76 4.52
CA ALA A 75 -7.81 3.84 4.13
C ALA A 75 -7.24 4.24 2.78
N THR A 76 -5.94 4.05 2.61
CA THR A 76 -5.24 4.26 1.35
C THR A 76 -4.52 3.00 0.93
N THR A 77 -4.60 2.65 -0.35
CA THR A 77 -3.82 1.58 -0.96
C THR A 77 -2.93 2.21 -2.03
N VAL A 78 -1.64 2.29 -1.74
CA VAL A 78 -0.66 2.94 -2.63
C VAL A 78 -0.05 1.90 -3.54
N LEU A 79 -0.13 2.13 -4.86
CA LEU A 79 0.52 1.31 -5.87
C LEU A 79 1.89 1.92 -6.22
N SER A 80 2.94 1.11 -6.17
CA SER A 80 4.33 1.53 -6.37
C SER A 80 4.91 0.97 -7.67
N ARG A 81 5.53 1.85 -8.47
CA ARG A 81 6.25 1.41 -9.69
C ARG A 81 7.51 0.63 -9.34
N SER A 82 8.19 0.97 -8.26
CA SER A 82 9.39 0.25 -7.82
C SER A 82 9.09 -1.19 -7.42
N ILE A 83 7.95 -1.43 -6.76
CA ILE A 83 7.48 -2.77 -6.41
C ILE A 83 7.06 -3.54 -7.67
N SER A 84 6.37 -2.89 -8.60
CA SER A 84 5.99 -3.48 -9.88
C SER A 84 7.23 -3.90 -10.70
N SER A 85 8.30 -3.10 -10.71
CA SER A 85 9.54 -3.43 -11.41
C SER A 85 10.27 -4.65 -10.85
N GLN A 86 10.02 -5.00 -9.60
CA GLN A 86 10.53 -6.21 -8.95
C GLN A 86 9.68 -7.47 -9.27
N GLY A 87 8.62 -7.31 -10.07
CA GLY A 87 7.71 -8.42 -10.41
C GLY A 87 6.76 -8.84 -9.30
N ILE A 88 6.55 -7.98 -8.29
CA ILE A 88 5.63 -8.21 -7.17
C ILE A 88 4.25 -7.66 -7.56
N TYR A 89 3.24 -8.52 -7.59
CA TYR A 89 1.87 -8.16 -7.94
C TYR A 89 0.87 -8.80 -6.97
N PRO A 90 -0.17 -8.05 -6.51
CA PRO A 90 -0.39 -6.61 -6.75
C PRO A 90 0.75 -5.76 -6.19
N ALA A 91 1.11 -4.68 -6.91
CA ALA A 91 2.24 -3.83 -6.57
C ALA A 91 1.89 -2.79 -5.48
N VAL A 92 1.31 -3.26 -4.39
CA VAL A 92 0.90 -2.44 -3.24
C VAL A 92 2.10 -2.20 -2.33
N ASP A 93 2.33 -0.95 -1.97
CA ASP A 93 3.34 -0.58 -0.99
C ASP A 93 2.77 -0.71 0.43
N PRO A 94 3.24 -1.67 1.24
CA PRO A 94 2.71 -1.90 2.58
C PRO A 94 3.17 -0.86 3.61
N LEU A 95 4.20 -0.06 3.31
CA LEU A 95 4.69 0.99 4.19
C LEU A 95 3.97 2.32 3.97
N GLU A 96 3.64 2.63 2.70
CA GLU A 96 2.91 3.84 2.32
C GLU A 96 1.39 3.69 2.42
N SER A 97 0.88 2.45 2.44
CA SER A 97 -0.55 2.16 2.58
C SER A 97 -0.98 2.25 4.04
N THR A 98 -2.13 2.86 4.28
CA THR A 98 -2.63 3.11 5.63
C THR A 98 -4.09 2.70 5.79
N SER A 99 -4.53 2.47 7.03
CA SER A 99 -5.94 2.25 7.36
C SER A 99 -6.23 2.68 8.80
N ARG A 100 -7.32 3.43 9.00
CA ARG A 100 -7.77 3.85 10.34
C ARG A 100 -8.26 2.68 11.21
N ILE A 101 -8.70 1.58 10.58
CA ILE A 101 -9.08 0.37 11.32
C ILE A 101 -7.89 -0.47 11.77
N LEU A 102 -6.65 -0.11 11.42
CA LEU A 102 -5.45 -0.75 11.95
C LEU A 102 -5.23 -0.30 13.41
N ASN A 103 -6.04 -0.84 14.28
CA ASN A 103 -6.10 -0.57 15.70
C ASN A 103 -6.36 -1.89 16.44
N PRO A 104 -5.65 -2.21 17.53
CA PRO A 104 -5.83 -3.45 18.28
C PRO A 104 -7.25 -3.62 18.83
N GLU A 105 -7.94 -2.54 19.20
CA GLU A 105 -9.33 -2.58 19.66
C GLU A 105 -10.32 -3.06 18.59
N ILE A 106 -9.99 -2.84 17.29
CA ILE A 106 -10.86 -3.22 16.16
C ILE A 106 -10.46 -4.57 15.57
N LEU A 107 -9.16 -4.79 15.35
CA LEU A 107 -8.63 -5.96 14.66
C LEU A 107 -8.23 -7.10 15.60
N GLY A 108 -8.08 -6.82 16.90
CA GLY A 108 -7.48 -7.71 17.89
C GLY A 108 -5.95 -7.59 17.92
N GLU A 109 -5.38 -7.90 19.09
CA GLU A 109 -3.95 -7.75 19.38
C GLU A 109 -3.05 -8.56 18.42
N GLU A 110 -3.43 -9.80 18.10
CA GLU A 110 -2.63 -10.68 17.25
C GLU A 110 -2.48 -10.09 15.84
N HIS A 111 -3.58 -9.71 15.22
CA HIS A 111 -3.55 -9.13 13.86
C HIS A 111 -2.73 -7.84 13.84
N TYR A 112 -2.97 -6.95 14.81
CA TYR A 112 -2.24 -5.69 14.91
C TYR A 112 -0.73 -5.93 15.09
N ALA A 113 -0.33 -6.80 16.01
CA ALA A 113 1.07 -7.11 16.27
C ALA A 113 1.78 -7.69 15.04
N VAL A 114 1.14 -8.61 14.32
CA VAL A 114 1.70 -9.18 13.07
C VAL A 114 1.92 -8.11 12.02
N VAL A 115 0.95 -7.20 11.80
CA VAL A 115 1.09 -6.13 10.81
C VAL A 115 2.22 -5.18 11.18
N ARG A 116 2.30 -4.76 12.44
CA ARG A 116 3.37 -3.85 12.91
C ARG A 116 4.75 -4.47 12.76
N GLU A 117 4.87 -5.76 13.06
CA GLU A 117 6.14 -6.47 12.91
C GLU A 117 6.54 -6.65 11.45
N VAL A 118 5.60 -6.97 10.55
CA VAL A 118 5.84 -6.99 9.10
C VAL A 118 6.35 -5.63 8.62
N GLN A 119 5.69 -4.54 9.01
CA GLN A 119 6.13 -3.19 8.64
C GLN A 119 7.53 -2.88 9.18
N ARG A 120 7.83 -3.25 10.41
CA ARG A 120 9.16 -3.08 11.02
C ARG A 120 10.26 -3.81 10.22
N VAL A 121 10.00 -5.07 9.87
CA VAL A 121 10.95 -5.88 9.09
C VAL A 121 11.18 -5.28 7.69
N LEU A 122 10.13 -4.85 7.01
CA LEU A 122 10.23 -4.24 5.68
C LEU A 122 10.94 -2.87 5.74
N GLN A 123 10.66 -2.06 6.76
CA GLN A 123 11.34 -0.78 6.96
C GLN A 123 12.84 -0.99 7.18
N ARG A 124 13.21 -1.90 8.07
CA ARG A 124 14.61 -2.23 8.33
C ARG A 124 15.31 -2.79 7.09
N TYR A 125 14.61 -3.61 6.32
CA TYR A 125 15.12 -4.12 5.05
C TYR A 125 15.45 -2.98 4.06
N ASN A 126 14.57 -1.99 3.93
CA ASN A 126 14.83 -0.83 3.06
C ASN A 126 16.09 -0.06 3.51
N GLU A 127 16.29 0.13 4.81
CA GLU A 127 17.50 0.76 5.36
C GLU A 127 18.77 -0.03 5.03
N LEU A 128 18.68 -1.36 5.08
CA LEU A 128 19.82 -2.24 4.78
C LEU A 128 20.15 -2.33 3.28
N MET A 129 19.18 -2.05 2.40
CA MET A 129 19.38 -2.15 0.95
C MET A 129 20.50 -1.23 0.44
N ASP A 130 20.61 -0.02 0.99
CA ASP A 130 21.68 0.92 0.62
C ASP A 130 23.04 0.38 1.05
N ILE A 131 23.12 -0.22 2.24
CA ILE A 131 24.34 -0.85 2.77
C ILE A 131 24.72 -2.06 1.90
N ILE A 132 23.75 -2.91 1.57
CA ILE A 132 23.96 -4.10 0.71
C ILE A 132 24.45 -3.69 -0.68
N ALA A 133 23.93 -2.61 -1.26
CA ALA A 133 24.31 -2.12 -2.57
C ALA A 133 25.76 -1.63 -2.62
N ILE A 134 26.28 -1.10 -1.52
CA ILE A 134 27.64 -0.53 -1.44
C ILE A 134 28.65 -1.58 -0.97
N MET A 135 28.34 -2.32 0.08
CA MET A 135 29.27 -3.19 0.81
C MET A 135 29.06 -4.68 0.55
N GLY A 136 27.89 -5.06 0.02
CA GLY A 136 27.49 -6.45 -0.17
C GLY A 136 26.84 -7.09 1.07
N MET A 137 26.30 -8.28 0.86
CA MET A 137 25.61 -9.06 1.92
C MET A 137 26.56 -9.59 3.00
N ASP A 138 27.81 -9.82 2.66
CA ASP A 138 28.77 -10.48 3.55
C ASP A 138 29.13 -9.62 4.75
N GLU A 139 29.07 -8.31 4.61
CA GLU A 139 29.38 -7.32 5.66
C GLU A 139 28.24 -7.15 6.69
N LEU A 140 27.07 -7.72 6.43
CA LEU A 140 25.97 -7.67 7.38
C LEU A 140 26.20 -8.63 8.56
N SER A 141 25.69 -8.24 9.73
CA SER A 141 25.59 -9.14 10.87
C SER A 141 24.70 -10.35 10.55
N ASP A 142 24.86 -11.47 11.27
CA ASP A 142 24.03 -12.64 11.08
C ASP A 142 22.55 -12.36 11.37
N GLU A 143 22.26 -11.45 12.29
CA GLU A 143 20.91 -10.98 12.60
C GLU A 143 20.29 -10.21 11.41
N ASP A 144 21.04 -9.29 10.80
CA ASP A 144 20.60 -8.54 9.63
C ASP A 144 20.45 -9.44 8.39
N LYS A 145 21.33 -10.44 8.21
CA LYS A 145 21.19 -11.45 7.15
C LYS A 145 19.90 -12.25 7.29
N LEU A 146 19.56 -12.66 8.51
CA LEU A 146 18.32 -13.35 8.78
C LEU A 146 17.09 -12.46 8.52
N LEU A 147 17.16 -11.20 8.95
CA LEU A 147 16.10 -10.22 8.71
C LEU A 147 15.89 -9.99 7.21
N VAL A 148 16.96 -9.85 6.42
CA VAL A 148 16.88 -9.71 4.96
C VAL A 148 16.22 -10.93 4.31
N SER A 149 16.57 -12.15 4.75
CA SER A 149 15.93 -13.38 4.26
C SER A 149 14.42 -13.39 4.55
N ARG A 150 14.02 -13.08 5.79
CA ARG A 150 12.60 -12.99 6.17
C ARG A 150 11.87 -11.87 5.43
N ALA A 151 12.49 -10.71 5.25
CA ALA A 151 11.90 -9.61 4.49
C ALA A 151 11.62 -9.99 3.03
N ARG A 152 12.54 -10.68 2.38
CA ARG A 152 12.34 -11.21 1.02
C ARG A 152 11.20 -12.21 0.94
N LYS A 153 11.06 -13.08 1.96
CA LYS A 153 9.94 -14.01 2.08
C LYS A 153 8.61 -13.26 2.26
N ILE A 154 8.58 -12.23 3.10
CA ILE A 154 7.41 -11.35 3.29
C ILE A 154 7.02 -10.69 1.97
N GLN A 155 7.96 -10.10 1.23
CA GLN A 155 7.69 -9.47 -0.06
C GLN A 155 7.10 -10.47 -1.07
N ARG A 156 7.61 -11.69 -1.13
CA ARG A 156 7.07 -12.75 -1.98
C ARG A 156 5.72 -13.24 -1.52
N PHE A 157 5.51 -13.30 -0.20
CA PHE A 157 4.21 -13.66 0.36
C PHE A 157 3.13 -12.60 0.09
N LEU A 158 3.48 -11.32 -0.06
CA LEU A 158 2.59 -10.26 -0.54
C LEU A 158 2.21 -10.41 -2.02
N SER A 159 3.07 -11.04 -2.82
CA SER A 159 2.79 -11.30 -4.24
C SER A 159 1.90 -12.52 -4.38
N GLN A 160 0.77 -12.39 -5.07
CA GLN A 160 -0.16 -13.49 -5.32
C GLN A 160 -0.82 -13.39 -6.70
N PRO A 161 -1.20 -14.51 -7.32
CA PRO A 161 -2.01 -14.49 -8.51
C PRO A 161 -3.43 -14.02 -8.18
N PHE A 162 -3.95 -13.06 -8.92
CA PHE A 162 -5.31 -12.57 -8.76
C PHE A 162 -6.11 -12.68 -10.06
N HIS A 163 -7.42 -12.81 -9.94
CA HIS A 163 -8.32 -13.15 -11.03
C HIS A 163 -8.21 -12.22 -12.25
N VAL A 164 -7.98 -10.92 -12.03
CA VAL A 164 -7.83 -9.94 -13.12
C VAL A 164 -6.61 -10.22 -13.99
N SER A 165 -5.57 -10.84 -13.45
CA SER A 165 -4.31 -11.11 -14.15
C SER A 165 -4.26 -12.45 -14.88
N GLU A 166 -5.24 -13.33 -14.71
CA GLU A 166 -5.24 -14.71 -15.28
C GLU A 166 -4.95 -14.74 -16.77
N LYS A 167 -5.57 -13.83 -17.54
CA LYS A 167 -5.39 -13.76 -18.99
C LYS A 167 -3.96 -13.37 -19.42
N PHE A 168 -3.23 -12.70 -18.54
CA PHE A 168 -1.87 -12.22 -18.82
C PHE A 168 -0.80 -13.17 -18.29
N THR A 169 -1.04 -13.80 -17.15
CA THR A 169 -0.07 -14.64 -16.45
C THR A 169 -0.21 -16.12 -16.78
N GLY A 170 -1.39 -16.56 -17.25
CA GLY A 170 -1.72 -17.98 -17.46
C GLY A 170 -1.96 -18.74 -16.16
N PHE A 171 -1.92 -18.09 -14.99
CA PHE A 171 -2.20 -18.69 -13.68
C PHE A 171 -3.59 -18.29 -13.19
N PRO A 172 -4.38 -19.24 -12.65
CA PRO A 172 -5.66 -18.90 -12.03
C PRO A 172 -5.48 -18.01 -10.81
N GLY A 173 -6.39 -17.08 -10.60
CA GLY A 173 -6.42 -16.25 -9.40
C GLY A 173 -6.77 -17.09 -8.17
N ILE A 174 -6.21 -16.72 -7.03
CA ILE A 174 -6.42 -17.41 -5.76
C ILE A 174 -6.94 -16.40 -4.74
N TYR A 175 -8.04 -16.74 -4.10
CA TYR A 175 -8.53 -16.00 -2.93
C TYR A 175 -7.91 -16.58 -1.67
N VAL A 176 -7.14 -15.78 -0.95
CA VAL A 176 -6.55 -16.14 0.35
C VAL A 176 -7.36 -15.47 1.45
N PRO A 177 -8.02 -16.22 2.35
CA PRO A 177 -8.73 -15.66 3.50
C PRO A 177 -7.78 -14.84 4.39
N ARG A 178 -8.31 -13.78 5.02
CA ARG A 178 -7.52 -12.92 5.92
C ARG A 178 -6.84 -13.70 7.06
N SER A 179 -7.51 -14.69 7.64
CA SER A 179 -6.94 -15.55 8.68
C SER A 179 -5.69 -16.29 8.21
N GLU A 180 -5.71 -16.81 6.98
CA GLU A 180 -4.58 -17.50 6.39
C GLU A 180 -3.42 -16.54 6.09
N THR A 181 -3.74 -15.33 5.66
CA THR A 181 -2.73 -14.27 5.46
C THR A 181 -2.03 -13.92 6.78
N ILE A 182 -2.79 -13.71 7.87
CA ILE A 182 -2.23 -13.41 9.19
C ILE A 182 -1.38 -14.57 9.69
N ARG A 183 -1.88 -15.81 9.56
CA ARG A 183 -1.15 -17.02 9.95
C ARG A 183 0.17 -17.14 9.20
N GLY A 184 0.16 -16.97 7.87
CA GLY A 184 1.35 -17.09 7.04
C GLY A 184 2.42 -16.03 7.40
N PHE A 185 2.04 -14.78 7.60
CA PHE A 185 2.99 -13.76 8.05
C PHE A 185 3.56 -14.08 9.44
N LYS A 186 2.73 -14.53 10.37
CA LYS A 186 3.17 -14.93 11.71
C LYS A 186 4.20 -16.06 11.64
N GLU A 187 3.96 -17.08 10.84
CA GLU A 187 4.88 -18.21 10.64
C GLU A 187 6.23 -17.76 10.05
N ILE A 188 6.23 -16.81 9.12
CA ILE A 188 7.47 -16.24 8.58
C ILE A 188 8.23 -15.46 9.65
N LEU A 189 7.54 -14.62 10.42
CA LEU A 189 8.14 -13.83 11.49
C LEU A 189 8.72 -14.69 12.62
N GLU A 190 8.04 -15.79 12.97
CA GLU A 190 8.49 -16.78 13.96
C GLU A 190 9.65 -17.65 13.46
N GLY A 191 10.02 -17.55 12.18
CA GLY A 191 11.13 -18.29 11.59
C GLY A 191 10.82 -19.73 11.21
N LYS A 192 9.56 -20.15 11.18
CA LYS A 192 9.17 -21.53 10.80
C LYS A 192 9.58 -21.91 9.37
N HIS A 193 9.91 -20.92 8.58
CA HIS A 193 10.29 -21.07 7.17
C HIS A 193 11.73 -20.62 6.89
N ASP A 194 12.56 -20.42 7.91
CA ASP A 194 13.93 -19.92 7.72
C ASP A 194 14.81 -20.88 6.89
N ASP A 195 14.57 -22.18 7.01
CA ASP A 195 15.28 -23.23 6.26
C ASP A 195 14.86 -23.31 4.77
N LEU A 196 13.78 -22.64 4.37
CA LEU A 196 13.30 -22.69 2.99
C LEU A 196 14.01 -21.65 2.13
N PRO A 197 14.50 -22.03 0.94
CA PRO A 197 15.00 -21.07 -0.02
C PRO A 197 13.91 -20.08 -0.40
N ASP A 198 14.27 -18.80 -0.60
CA ASP A 198 13.35 -17.73 -0.98
C ASP A 198 12.43 -18.07 -2.18
N ALA A 199 12.82 -19.04 -3.03
CA ALA A 199 12.07 -19.46 -4.21
C ALA A 199 10.87 -20.40 -3.92
N VAL A 200 10.86 -21.13 -2.78
CA VAL A 200 9.91 -22.24 -2.53
C VAL A 200 8.57 -21.78 -1.97
N GLU A 201 8.51 -20.60 -1.37
CA GLU A 201 7.28 -20.10 -0.74
C GLU A 201 6.13 -19.81 -1.72
N LYS A 202 6.48 -19.53 -2.99
CA LYS A 202 5.48 -19.33 -4.05
C LYS A 202 4.73 -20.62 -4.40
N ALA A 203 5.37 -21.77 -4.22
CA ALA A 203 4.78 -23.08 -4.55
C ALA A 203 3.83 -23.60 -3.46
N LYS A 204 4.06 -23.28 -2.18
CA LYS A 204 3.20 -23.75 -1.07
C LYS A 204 1.84 -23.04 -0.96
N ARG A 205 1.67 -21.90 -1.64
CA ARG A 205 0.37 -21.23 -1.76
C ARG A 205 -0.55 -21.86 -2.80
N LEU A 206 0.00 -22.70 -3.68
CA LEU A 206 -0.70 -23.31 -4.81
C LEU A 206 -1.15 -24.75 -4.53
N SER A 207 -0.82 -25.31 -3.38
CA SER A 207 -1.27 -26.61 -2.88
C SER A 207 -2.24 -26.46 -1.70
#